data_0b651e4fa4e3dfb48dec7c4061fe76c5
#
_entry.id   0b651e4fa4e3dfb48dec7c4061fe76c5
#
_cell.length_a   1.000
_cell.length_b   1.000
_cell.length_c   1.000
_cell.angle_alpha   90.00
_cell.angle_beta   90.00
_cell.angle_gamma   90.00
#
_symmetry.space_group_name_H-M   'P 1'
#
loop_
_entity.id
_entity.type
_entity.pdbx_description
1 polymer ?
#
loop_
_entity_poly.entity_id
_entity_poly.type
_entity_poly.pdbx_seq_one_letter_code
_entity_poly.pdbx_strand_id
1 'polypeptide(L)'
;NTFKSKAEEQGSGLIVPSIGSTYTLGVAVVQILGLNGGEDTNDTSIILKVTYGETSFLFTGDAEYDAEHAVLDSGADLSATVLKVGHHGSDTSTCYPFLRAVSPQYAVISVGASNSYGHPDDGTLSKLRDAGVEVFRTDLQGDIFCTSDGKTVYFETQKQSNEEQVNPTVAAGGGHESAILSCASIGS
;
A
#
# COMPACT_ATOMS: atom_id res chain seq x y z
N ASN A 1 6.08 -21.52 17.13
CA ASN A 1 5.69 -20.40 16.31
C ASN A 1 4.38 -20.77 15.59
N THR A 2 3.24 -20.34 16.16
CA THR A 2 1.90 -20.85 15.83
C THR A 2 1.55 -20.71 14.35
N PHE A 3 1.92 -19.61 13.70
CA PHE A 3 1.64 -19.38 12.28
C PHE A 3 2.36 -20.38 11.38
N LYS A 4 3.65 -20.59 11.61
CA LYS A 4 4.47 -21.54 10.83
C LYS A 4 3.89 -22.94 10.92
N SER A 5 3.59 -23.41 12.15
CA SER A 5 3.00 -24.72 12.36
C SER A 5 1.66 -24.89 11.66
N LYS A 6 0.81 -23.85 11.68
CA LYS A 6 -0.48 -23.89 10.98
C LYS A 6 -0.35 -23.93 9.46
N ALA A 7 0.58 -23.19 8.89
CA ALA A 7 0.87 -23.25 7.46
C ALA A 7 1.37 -24.65 7.03
N GLU A 8 2.29 -25.22 7.82
CA GLU A 8 2.81 -26.56 7.60
C GLU A 8 1.72 -27.64 7.73
N GLU A 9 0.84 -27.55 8.74
CA GLU A 9 -0.33 -28.44 8.91
C GLU A 9 -1.27 -28.40 7.70
N GLN A 10 -1.37 -27.27 7.03
CA GLN A 10 -2.19 -27.08 5.82
C GLN A 10 -1.46 -27.47 4.52
N GLY A 11 -0.24 -27.99 4.64
CA GLY A 11 0.57 -28.35 3.47
C GLY A 11 1.18 -27.17 2.71
N SER A 12 1.14 -25.97 3.32
CA SER A 12 1.72 -24.75 2.74
C SER A 12 3.15 -24.57 3.28
N GLY A 13 4.13 -24.56 2.39
CA GLY A 13 5.49 -24.16 2.76
C GLY A 13 5.58 -22.66 2.95
N LEU A 14 6.38 -22.21 3.96
CA LEU A 14 6.75 -20.81 4.08
C LEU A 14 7.98 -20.55 3.21
N ILE A 15 7.86 -19.60 2.30
CA ILE A 15 8.96 -19.12 1.48
C ILE A 15 9.43 -17.80 2.06
N VAL A 16 10.71 -17.69 2.38
CA VAL A 16 11.36 -16.43 2.67
C VAL A 16 11.77 -15.82 1.33
N PRO A 17 11.18 -14.69 0.92
CA PRO A 17 11.51 -14.10 -0.36
C PRO A 17 12.92 -13.49 -0.35
N SER A 18 13.44 -13.20 -1.53
CA SER A 18 14.65 -12.39 -1.72
C SER A 18 14.30 -11.11 -2.45
N ILE A 19 15.06 -10.03 -2.23
CA ILE A 19 14.92 -8.80 -3.02
C ILE A 19 15.10 -9.13 -4.51
N GLY A 20 14.24 -8.60 -5.36
CA GLY A 20 14.19 -8.87 -6.78
C GLY A 20 13.40 -10.12 -7.18
N SER A 21 13.00 -10.96 -6.21
CA SER A 21 12.12 -12.11 -6.51
C SER A 21 10.80 -11.65 -7.10
N THR A 22 10.30 -12.43 -8.07
CA THR A 22 9.00 -12.20 -8.71
C THR A 22 8.12 -13.44 -8.56
N TYR A 23 6.84 -13.18 -8.34
CA TYR A 23 5.79 -14.19 -8.24
C TYR A 23 4.63 -13.80 -9.15
N THR A 24 3.82 -14.76 -9.53
CA THR A 24 2.60 -14.52 -10.32
C THR A 24 1.36 -14.73 -9.46
N LEU A 25 0.40 -13.84 -9.59
CA LEU A 25 -0.94 -13.95 -9.01
C LEU A 25 -1.95 -13.83 -10.16
N GLY A 26 -2.34 -14.97 -10.72
CA GLY A 26 -3.06 -14.99 -11.99
C GLY A 26 -2.21 -14.37 -13.09
N VAL A 27 -2.67 -13.27 -13.66
CA VAL A 27 -1.94 -12.49 -14.69
C VAL A 27 -1.14 -11.32 -14.11
N ALA A 28 -1.28 -11.03 -12.83
CA ALA A 28 -0.51 -10.00 -12.15
C ALA A 28 0.88 -10.51 -11.75
N VAL A 29 1.85 -9.61 -11.71
CA VAL A 29 3.22 -9.88 -11.27
C VAL A 29 3.46 -9.20 -9.93
N VAL A 30 3.92 -9.96 -8.95
CA VAL A 30 4.35 -9.46 -7.64
C VAL A 30 5.87 -9.44 -7.61
N GLN A 31 6.46 -8.30 -7.32
CA GLN A 31 7.91 -8.14 -7.20
C GLN A 31 8.27 -7.69 -5.79
N ILE A 32 9.26 -8.33 -5.19
CA ILE A 32 9.81 -7.94 -3.89
C ILE A 32 10.88 -6.88 -4.13
N LEU A 33 10.67 -5.68 -3.61
CA LEU A 33 11.56 -4.54 -3.81
C LEU A 33 12.45 -4.27 -2.60
N GLY A 34 11.97 -4.53 -1.38
CA GLY A 34 12.70 -4.30 -0.14
C GLY A 34 12.38 -5.33 0.93
N LEU A 35 13.39 -5.64 1.74
CA LEU A 35 13.33 -6.54 2.89
C LEU A 35 14.38 -6.09 3.90
N ASN A 36 14.04 -6.03 5.20
CA ASN A 36 15.00 -5.76 6.26
C ASN A 36 15.86 -4.50 5.99
N GLY A 37 15.20 -3.39 5.64
CA GLY A 37 15.87 -2.16 5.24
C GLY A 37 16.49 -1.37 6.40
N GLY A 38 16.25 -1.74 7.65
CA GLY A 38 16.77 -1.09 8.85
C GLY A 38 16.87 -2.03 10.04
N GLU A 39 17.24 -1.49 11.19
CA GLU A 39 17.39 -2.25 12.46
C GLU A 39 16.07 -2.31 13.25
N ASP A 40 15.16 -1.37 13.03
CA ASP A 40 13.85 -1.36 13.67
C ASP A 40 12.95 -2.47 13.11
N THR A 41 12.02 -2.94 13.96
CA THR A 41 11.07 -3.98 13.59
C THR A 41 10.20 -3.57 12.40
N ASN A 42 9.82 -2.30 12.30
CA ASN A 42 9.02 -1.77 11.21
C ASN A 42 9.79 -1.79 9.89
N ASP A 43 11.10 -1.47 9.93
CA ASP A 43 11.98 -1.51 8.77
C ASP A 43 12.31 -2.93 8.29
N THR A 44 11.89 -3.97 9.04
CA THR A 44 11.89 -5.36 8.53
C THR A 44 10.71 -5.66 7.62
N SER A 45 9.83 -4.71 7.38
CA SER A 45 8.67 -4.85 6.48
C SER A 45 9.08 -5.25 5.07
N ILE A 46 8.19 -6.03 4.43
CA ILE A 46 8.34 -6.39 3.02
C ILE A 46 7.78 -5.24 2.18
N ILE A 47 8.62 -4.63 1.36
CA ILE A 47 8.18 -3.68 0.32
C ILE A 47 7.98 -4.46 -0.97
N LEU A 48 6.77 -4.46 -1.50
CA LEU A 48 6.43 -5.18 -2.73
C LEU A 48 5.59 -4.36 -3.68
N LYS A 49 5.78 -4.62 -4.98
CA LYS A 49 5.01 -4.01 -6.06
C LYS A 49 4.20 -5.09 -6.77
N VAL A 50 2.92 -4.84 -6.95
CA VAL A 50 2.04 -5.67 -7.78
C VAL A 50 1.75 -4.91 -9.06
N THR A 51 2.00 -5.53 -10.21
CA THR A 51 1.74 -4.95 -11.53
C THR A 51 0.70 -5.78 -12.26
N TYR A 52 -0.33 -5.11 -12.77
CA TYR A 52 -1.34 -5.70 -13.63
C TYR A 52 -1.61 -4.78 -14.83
N GLY A 53 -1.19 -5.21 -16.01
CA GLY A 53 -1.26 -4.37 -17.22
C GLY A 53 -0.49 -3.06 -17.05
N GLU A 54 -1.18 -1.94 -17.18
CA GLU A 54 -0.64 -0.59 -17.05
C GLU A 54 -0.78 -0.03 -15.62
N THR A 55 -1.40 -0.77 -14.70
CA THR A 55 -1.59 -0.35 -13.31
C THR A 55 -0.63 -1.05 -12.36
N SER A 56 -0.25 -0.37 -11.29
CA SER A 56 0.64 -0.92 -10.29
C SER A 56 0.31 -0.42 -8.89
N PHE A 57 0.59 -1.29 -7.91
CA PHE A 57 0.29 -1.08 -6.50
C PHE A 57 1.56 -1.32 -5.70
N LEU A 58 1.97 -0.34 -4.89
CA LEU A 58 3.11 -0.44 -4.00
C LEU A 58 2.62 -0.60 -2.56
N PHE A 59 3.07 -1.67 -1.92
CA PHE A 59 2.79 -1.98 -0.52
C PHE A 59 4.08 -1.89 0.27
N THR A 60 4.08 -1.15 1.37
CA THR A 60 5.28 -0.85 2.15
C THR A 60 5.24 -1.44 3.56
N GLY A 61 4.10 -2.05 3.97
CA GLY A 61 3.92 -2.48 5.36
C GLY A 61 4.06 -1.28 6.30
N ASP A 62 4.82 -1.46 7.35
CA ASP A 62 5.15 -0.42 8.33
C ASP A 62 6.59 0.14 8.14
N ALA A 63 7.15 -0.02 6.93
CA ALA A 63 8.46 0.50 6.58
C ALA A 63 8.57 1.99 6.90
N GLU A 64 9.67 2.36 7.54
CA GLU A 64 10.03 3.71 7.93
C GLU A 64 11.17 4.24 7.05
N TYR A 65 11.79 5.33 7.46
CA TYR A 65 12.80 6.03 6.65
C TYR A 65 13.98 5.17 6.21
N ASP A 66 14.48 4.30 7.08
CA ASP A 66 15.65 3.48 6.76
C ASP A 66 15.31 2.47 5.65
N ALA A 67 14.16 1.81 5.73
CA ALA A 67 13.69 0.90 4.70
C ALA A 67 13.35 1.63 3.38
N GLU A 68 12.75 2.82 3.46
CA GLU A 68 12.49 3.66 2.29
C GLU A 68 13.78 4.11 1.59
N HIS A 69 14.80 4.51 2.35
CA HIS A 69 16.11 4.86 1.80
C HIS A 69 16.83 3.64 1.22
N ALA A 70 16.77 2.49 1.89
CA ALA A 70 17.37 1.27 1.38
C ALA A 70 16.78 0.86 0.02
N VAL A 71 15.46 0.98 -0.15
CA VAL A 71 14.83 0.65 -1.44
C VAL A 71 15.10 1.70 -2.50
N LEU A 72 15.20 2.99 -2.15
CA LEU A 72 15.64 4.05 -3.06
C LEU A 72 17.06 3.82 -3.57
N ASP A 73 17.99 3.50 -2.67
CA ASP A 73 19.40 3.26 -2.98
C ASP A 73 19.61 2.01 -3.83
N SER A 74 18.66 1.07 -3.79
CA SER A 74 18.69 -0.12 -4.65
C SER A 74 18.55 0.19 -6.14
N GLY A 75 18.01 1.37 -6.48
CA GLY A 75 17.70 1.77 -7.86
C GLY A 75 16.52 1.03 -8.47
N ALA A 76 15.71 0.33 -7.66
CA ALA A 76 14.51 -0.34 -8.14
C ALA A 76 13.47 0.68 -8.66
N ASP A 77 12.67 0.27 -9.65
CA ASP A 77 11.53 1.07 -10.12
C ASP A 77 10.39 1.03 -9.09
N LEU A 78 10.24 2.13 -8.35
CA LEU A 78 9.21 2.30 -7.32
C LEU A 78 7.91 2.90 -7.85
N SER A 79 7.88 3.36 -9.11
CA SER A 79 6.69 4.01 -9.68
C SER A 79 5.44 3.15 -9.50
N ALA A 80 4.34 3.73 -9.02
CA ALA A 80 3.11 2.98 -8.79
C ALA A 80 1.87 3.86 -8.94
N THR A 81 0.79 3.29 -9.48
CA THR A 81 -0.50 3.95 -9.60
C THR A 81 -1.11 4.21 -8.23
N VAL A 82 -1.01 3.22 -7.34
CA VAL A 82 -1.56 3.26 -5.98
C VAL A 82 -0.46 2.98 -4.97
N LEU A 83 -0.33 3.83 -3.97
CA LEU A 83 0.53 3.62 -2.81
C LEU A 83 -0.32 3.22 -1.59
N LYS A 84 -0.07 2.06 -1.00
CA LYS A 84 -0.46 1.79 0.38
C LYS A 84 0.55 2.48 1.28
N VAL A 85 0.14 3.57 1.89
CA VAL A 85 0.99 4.41 2.76
C VAL A 85 1.57 3.58 3.91
N GLY A 86 2.86 3.76 4.16
CA GLY A 86 3.59 3.06 5.21
C GLY A 86 3.12 3.45 6.62
N HIS A 87 3.25 2.52 7.54
CA HIS A 87 3.09 2.71 8.98
C HIS A 87 1.85 3.53 9.35
N HIS A 88 0.70 3.19 8.74
CA HIS A 88 -0.60 3.82 8.97
C HIS A 88 -0.63 5.36 8.78
N GLY A 89 0.35 5.90 8.07
CA GLY A 89 0.52 7.33 7.87
C GLY A 89 1.31 8.03 8.98
N SER A 90 2.17 7.30 9.70
CA SER A 90 3.15 7.89 10.64
C SER A 90 4.04 8.92 9.95
N ASP A 91 4.53 9.90 10.70
CA ASP A 91 5.51 10.88 10.24
C ASP A 91 6.90 10.28 9.99
N THR A 92 7.19 9.08 10.56
CA THR A 92 8.42 8.33 10.33
C THR A 92 8.47 7.61 8.98
N SER A 93 7.39 7.66 8.20
CA SER A 93 7.28 7.04 6.88
C SER A 93 6.92 8.04 5.78
N THR A 94 6.92 7.56 4.54
CA THR A 94 6.54 8.33 3.35
C THR A 94 7.36 9.62 3.22
N CYS A 95 8.70 9.46 3.23
CA CYS A 95 9.59 10.61 3.05
C CYS A 95 9.46 11.21 1.63
N TYR A 96 9.79 12.50 1.48
CA TYR A 96 9.67 13.18 0.18
C TYR A 96 10.43 12.51 -0.96
N PRO A 97 11.69 12.03 -0.80
CA PRO A 97 12.38 11.31 -1.86
C PRO A 97 11.64 10.05 -2.30
N PHE A 98 11.12 9.28 -1.33
CA PHE A 98 10.36 8.07 -1.60
C PHE A 98 9.03 8.38 -2.31
N LEU A 99 8.25 9.31 -1.79
CA LEU A 99 6.98 9.73 -2.40
C LEU A 99 7.18 10.23 -3.85
N ARG A 100 8.26 10.96 -4.10
CA ARG A 100 8.63 11.42 -5.44
C ARG A 100 8.98 10.26 -6.37
N ALA A 101 9.72 9.27 -5.88
CA ALA A 101 10.10 8.10 -6.68
C ALA A 101 8.89 7.21 -7.01
N VAL A 102 7.95 7.09 -6.07
CA VAL A 102 6.69 6.35 -6.29
C VAL A 102 5.76 7.12 -7.22
N SER A 103 5.66 8.44 -7.05
CA SER A 103 4.80 9.34 -7.86
C SER A 103 3.37 8.80 -8.05
N PRO A 104 2.66 8.41 -6.96
CA PRO A 104 1.39 7.74 -7.07
C PRO A 104 0.28 8.72 -7.46
N GLN A 105 -0.74 8.23 -8.16
CA GLN A 105 -1.99 8.98 -8.36
C GLN A 105 -2.88 8.91 -7.11
N TYR A 106 -2.88 7.75 -6.47
CA TYR A 106 -3.73 7.44 -5.33
C TYR A 106 -2.91 6.92 -4.15
N ALA A 107 -3.32 7.28 -2.95
CA ALA A 107 -2.76 6.74 -1.72
C ALA A 107 -3.86 6.17 -0.82
N VAL A 108 -3.62 5.00 -0.24
CA VAL A 108 -4.53 4.37 0.72
C VAL A 108 -3.86 4.32 2.08
N ILE A 109 -4.53 4.87 3.11
CA ILE A 109 -4.09 4.82 4.49
C ILE A 109 -5.03 3.88 5.26
N SER A 110 -4.51 2.72 5.70
CA SER A 110 -5.21 1.83 6.62
C SER A 110 -4.95 2.30 8.04
N VAL A 111 -5.96 2.82 8.73
CA VAL A 111 -5.82 3.38 10.07
C VAL A 111 -7.15 3.31 10.82
N GLY A 112 -7.12 3.07 12.12
CA GLY A 112 -8.33 3.01 12.94
C GLY A 112 -8.85 4.39 13.30
N ALA A 113 -10.18 4.59 13.30
CA ALA A 113 -10.83 5.85 13.63
C ALA A 113 -10.55 6.36 15.06
N SER A 114 -10.16 5.47 15.97
CA SER A 114 -9.89 5.79 17.37
C SER A 114 -8.51 5.30 17.79
N ASN A 115 -7.54 5.28 16.86
CA ASN A 115 -6.19 4.85 17.21
C ASN A 115 -5.54 5.81 18.22
N SER A 116 -4.74 5.26 19.12
CA SER A 116 -4.06 6.02 20.17
C SER A 116 -2.74 6.65 19.73
N TYR A 117 -2.29 6.38 18.51
CA TYR A 117 -1.02 6.85 17.98
C TYR A 117 -1.10 8.24 17.34
N GLY A 118 -2.32 8.71 17.05
CA GLY A 118 -2.53 9.99 16.35
C GLY A 118 -2.34 9.89 14.83
N HIS A 119 -2.33 8.67 14.29
CA HIS A 119 -2.22 8.49 12.84
C HIS A 119 -3.57 8.69 12.12
N PRO A 120 -3.53 9.11 10.84
CA PRO A 120 -2.36 9.53 10.10
C PRO A 120 -1.87 10.89 10.60
N ASP A 121 -0.55 11.10 10.59
CA ASP A 121 0.09 12.36 10.99
C ASP A 121 -0.19 13.47 9.97
N ASP A 122 -0.38 14.69 10.46
CA ASP A 122 -0.65 15.86 9.62
C ASP A 122 0.50 16.16 8.64
N GLY A 123 1.74 15.86 9.02
CA GLY A 123 2.90 16.00 8.15
C GLY A 123 2.84 15.04 6.98
N THR A 124 2.41 13.80 7.20
CA THR A 124 2.24 12.82 6.12
C THR A 124 1.08 13.19 5.19
N LEU A 125 -0.05 13.63 5.74
CA LEU A 125 -1.17 14.14 4.93
C LEU A 125 -0.76 15.36 4.09
N SER A 126 0.06 16.26 4.67
CA SER A 126 0.58 17.43 3.97
C SER A 126 1.48 17.04 2.79
N LYS A 127 2.40 16.08 3.00
CA LYS A 127 3.26 15.55 1.93
C LYS A 127 2.45 15.00 0.75
N LEU A 128 1.42 14.20 1.03
CA LEU A 128 0.54 13.63 0.01
C LEU A 128 -0.25 14.70 -0.75
N ARG A 129 -0.83 15.67 -0.02
CA ARG A 129 -1.54 16.80 -0.60
C ARG A 129 -0.63 17.65 -1.50
N ASP A 130 0.58 17.98 -1.04
CA ASP A 130 1.53 18.80 -1.77
C ASP A 130 2.03 18.10 -3.05
N ALA A 131 2.02 16.76 -3.04
CA ALA A 131 2.30 15.94 -4.22
C ALA A 131 1.08 15.77 -5.15
N GLY A 132 -0.09 16.30 -4.80
CA GLY A 132 -1.32 16.18 -5.60
C GLY A 132 -1.93 14.78 -5.62
N VAL A 133 -1.63 13.97 -4.61
CA VAL A 133 -2.11 12.58 -4.50
C VAL A 133 -3.53 12.55 -3.93
N GLU A 134 -4.43 11.83 -4.57
CA GLU A 134 -5.76 11.56 -4.04
C GLU A 134 -5.67 10.51 -2.92
N VAL A 135 -6.21 10.84 -1.73
CA VAL A 135 -6.03 10.02 -0.52
C VAL A 135 -7.34 9.36 -0.10
N PHE A 136 -7.30 8.06 0.16
CA PHE A 136 -8.35 7.27 0.76
C PHE A 136 -7.94 6.82 2.17
N ARG A 137 -8.86 6.92 3.16
CA ARG A 137 -8.57 6.64 4.57
C ARG A 137 -9.64 5.74 5.19
N THR A 138 -9.23 4.62 5.78
CA THR A 138 -10.18 3.67 6.38
C THR A 138 -10.86 4.22 7.65
N ASP A 139 -10.23 5.15 8.39
CA ASP A 139 -10.84 5.80 9.56
C ASP A 139 -12.04 6.70 9.19
N LEU A 140 -12.05 7.25 7.99
CA LEU A 140 -13.11 8.12 7.48
C LEU A 140 -14.11 7.36 6.61
N GLN A 141 -13.62 6.47 5.75
CA GLN A 141 -14.40 5.85 4.68
C GLN A 141 -14.77 4.39 4.94
N GLY A 142 -14.30 3.80 6.05
CA GLY A 142 -14.52 2.37 6.34
C GLY A 142 -13.73 1.49 5.40
N ASP A 143 -14.33 0.40 4.93
CA ASP A 143 -13.67 -0.50 3.98
C ASP A 143 -13.47 0.22 2.64
N ILE A 144 -12.28 0.04 2.07
CA ILE A 144 -11.88 0.61 0.77
C ILE A 144 -11.55 -0.55 -0.16
N PHE A 145 -12.30 -0.64 -1.25
CA PHE A 145 -12.07 -1.61 -2.31
C PHE A 145 -11.41 -0.88 -3.48
N CYS A 146 -10.22 -1.34 -3.85
CA CYS A 146 -9.53 -0.87 -5.03
C CYS A 146 -9.44 -2.00 -6.05
N THR A 147 -10.01 -1.80 -7.23
CA THR A 147 -10.01 -2.79 -8.31
C THR A 147 -9.27 -2.23 -9.53
N SER A 148 -8.75 -3.12 -10.36
CA SER A 148 -8.09 -2.76 -11.62
C SER A 148 -8.54 -3.66 -12.75
N ASP A 149 -8.75 -3.09 -13.92
CA ASP A 149 -8.96 -3.80 -15.18
C ASP A 149 -7.66 -3.95 -16.01
N GLY A 150 -6.52 -3.56 -15.43
CA GLY A 150 -5.21 -3.55 -16.08
C GLY A 150 -4.89 -2.24 -16.82
N LYS A 151 -5.82 -1.29 -16.89
CA LYS A 151 -5.63 0.05 -17.47
C LYS A 151 -5.99 1.16 -16.50
N THR A 152 -7.06 0.94 -15.75
CA THR A 152 -7.64 1.92 -14.83
C THR A 152 -7.85 1.28 -13.47
N VAL A 153 -7.71 2.06 -12.41
CA VAL A 153 -8.08 1.67 -11.05
C VAL A 153 -9.40 2.33 -10.67
N TYR A 154 -10.21 1.61 -9.90
CA TYR A 154 -11.51 2.06 -9.43
C TYR A 154 -11.58 1.88 -7.92
N PHE A 155 -12.18 2.84 -7.23
CA PHE A 155 -12.33 2.81 -5.78
C PHE A 155 -13.80 2.78 -5.40
N GLU A 156 -14.13 1.90 -4.46
CA GLU A 156 -15.41 1.88 -3.76
C GLU A 156 -15.14 1.96 -2.26
N THR A 157 -15.90 2.77 -1.55
CA THR A 157 -15.76 2.95 -0.11
C THR A 157 -17.04 2.63 0.61
N GLN A 158 -16.96 2.04 1.80
CA GLN A 158 -18.12 1.68 2.60
C GLN A 158 -18.93 2.90 3.05
N LYS A 159 -18.25 4.03 3.29
CA LYS A 159 -18.85 5.30 3.70
C LYS A 159 -18.41 6.39 2.73
N GLN A 160 -19.33 7.29 2.40
CA GLN A 160 -18.94 8.53 1.72
C GLN A 160 -18.31 9.47 2.74
N SER A 161 -17.13 9.99 2.44
CA SER A 161 -16.53 11.07 3.23
C SER A 161 -17.25 12.38 2.93
N ASN A 162 -17.41 13.25 3.94
CA ASN A 162 -17.84 14.63 3.72
C ASN A 162 -16.78 15.36 2.89
N GLU A 163 -17.20 16.03 1.83
CA GLU A 163 -16.41 16.52 0.69
C GLU A 163 -15.24 17.46 1.02
N GLU A 164 -15.11 17.97 2.23
CA GLU A 164 -14.02 18.88 2.62
C GLU A 164 -12.68 18.19 2.93
N GLN A 165 -12.63 16.86 3.04
CA GLN A 165 -11.42 16.14 3.46
C GLN A 165 -10.81 15.21 2.41
N VAL A 166 -11.57 14.85 1.41
CA VAL A 166 -11.09 13.94 0.34
C VAL A 166 -11.84 14.26 -0.94
N ASN A 167 -11.15 14.43 -2.03
CA ASN A 167 -11.74 14.78 -3.31
C ASN A 167 -11.87 13.52 -4.19
N PRO A 168 -12.98 12.78 -4.17
CA PRO A 168 -13.15 11.64 -5.06
C PRO A 168 -14.13 11.98 -6.20
N THR A 169 -13.65 11.95 -7.41
CA THR A 169 -14.55 11.81 -8.57
C THR A 169 -14.60 10.33 -8.94
N VAL A 170 -15.68 9.66 -8.60
CA VAL A 170 -15.93 8.28 -8.99
C VAL A 170 -16.64 8.27 -10.34
N ALA A 171 -16.03 7.66 -11.35
CA ALA A 171 -16.71 7.31 -12.58
C ALA A 171 -17.20 5.85 -12.48
N ALA A 172 -18.53 5.67 -12.45
CA ALA A 172 -19.16 4.36 -12.56
C ALA A 172 -19.10 3.87 -14.01
N GLY A 173 -18.61 2.66 -14.26
CA GLY A 173 -18.63 2.06 -15.60
C GLY A 173 -18.35 0.55 -15.62
N GLY A 174 -19.34 -0.20 -16.03
CA GLY A 174 -19.40 -1.41 -16.83
C GLY A 174 -18.41 -2.56 -16.63
N GLY A 175 -18.98 -3.73 -16.36
CA GLY A 175 -18.31 -4.99 -16.05
C GLY A 175 -17.29 -5.47 -17.08
N HIS A 176 -16.14 -5.79 -16.56
CA HIS A 176 -15.13 -6.68 -17.12
C HIS A 176 -14.51 -7.47 -15.97
N GLU A 177 -14.02 -8.67 -16.26
CA GLU A 177 -13.34 -9.51 -15.26
C GLU A 177 -12.20 -8.74 -14.61
N SER A 178 -12.40 -8.30 -13.36
CA SER A 178 -11.44 -7.54 -12.59
C SER A 178 -10.77 -8.42 -11.54
N ALA A 179 -9.45 -8.31 -11.44
CA ALA A 179 -8.73 -8.87 -10.31
C ALA A 179 -9.04 -8.03 -9.06
N ILE A 180 -9.68 -8.63 -8.06
CA ILE A 180 -10.04 -7.97 -6.82
C ILE A 180 -8.85 -8.07 -5.85
N LEU A 181 -8.18 -6.94 -5.61
CA LEU A 181 -7.23 -6.79 -4.51
C LEU A 181 -7.96 -6.08 -3.37
N SER A 182 -8.46 -6.83 -2.38
CA SER A 182 -9.06 -6.22 -1.21
C SER A 182 -8.00 -5.90 -0.16
N CYS A 183 -7.86 -4.64 0.18
CA CYS A 183 -7.18 -4.21 1.40
C CYS A 183 -8.16 -4.30 2.57
N ALA A 184 -8.39 -5.50 3.09
CA ALA A 184 -9.12 -5.65 4.34
C ALA A 184 -8.26 -5.10 5.48
N SER A 185 -8.84 -4.20 6.28
CA SER A 185 -8.25 -3.80 7.56
C SER A 185 -8.19 -5.02 8.46
N ILE A 186 -6.98 -5.49 8.76
CA ILE A 186 -6.81 -6.43 9.87
C ILE A 186 -6.95 -5.58 11.13
N GLY A 187 -8.13 -5.65 11.72
CA GLY A 187 -8.38 -5.05 13.04
C GLY A 187 -7.47 -5.70 14.07
N SER A 188 -6.81 -4.87 14.83
CA SER A 188 -6.07 -5.24 16.05
C SER A 188 -7.01 -5.70 17.16
#